data_1c4b0dd4092974cf717467fc23d6c016
#
_entry.id   1c4b0dd4092974cf717467fc23d6c016
#
_cell.length_a   1.000
_cell.length_b   1.000
_cell.length_c   1.000
_cell.angle_alpha   90.00
_cell.angle_beta   90.00
_cell.angle_gamma   90.00
#
_symmetry.space_group_name_H-M   'P 1'
#
loop_
_entity.id
_entity.type
_entity.pdbx_description
1 polymer ?
#
loop_
_entity_poly.entity_id
_entity_poly.type
_entity_poly.pdbx_seq_one_letter_code
_entity_poly.pdbx_strand_id
1 'polypeptide(L)'
;MKNNSRLVKQILGIVLVVAVFGAFNLSMYMLLTGRLSNNFSDTSQSKQINVGMYLPHEPNSDLPRINSSLKLTENLPVLDGAAALVPVYAAIVDNVYPEGSVTFEGGVFSDDNYYGENFAPDSAMQYKNTVRGYQAIVDGTTDILFCAAPSAEQKAYAQEKGVELVYVPVGLEAFVFFVNENNPIESLTTDQIRGIYAGEYSNWSQLGGPNRVINPVTRLSGIGSQSAMDAFMGDLEIAPKS
;
A
#
# COMPACT_ATOMS: atom_id res chain seq x y z
N MET A 1 54.96 -36.84 24.45
CA MET A 1 53.52 -36.99 24.10
C MET A 1 52.56 -36.12 24.94
N LYS A 2 52.84 -35.67 26.14
CA LYS A 2 51.95 -34.82 26.93
C LYS A 2 51.72 -33.39 26.43
N ASN A 3 52.68 -32.81 25.67
CA ASN A 3 52.61 -31.41 25.23
C ASN A 3 51.60 -31.19 24.10
N ASN A 4 51.44 -32.15 23.20
CA ASN A 4 50.55 -32.05 22.05
C ASN A 4 49.04 -32.03 22.48
N SER A 5 48.71 -32.80 23.51
CA SER A 5 47.34 -32.85 24.04
C SER A 5 46.87 -31.52 24.70
N ARG A 6 47.82 -30.78 25.28
CA ARG A 6 47.54 -29.47 25.89
C ARG A 6 47.33 -28.38 24.82
N LEU A 7 48.15 -28.42 23.77
CA LEU A 7 48.04 -27.54 22.63
C LEU A 7 46.73 -27.77 21.85
N VAL A 8 46.36 -29.03 21.63
CA VAL A 8 45.09 -29.39 20.97
C VAL A 8 43.86 -28.88 21.78
N LYS A 9 43.90 -29.02 23.09
CA LYS A 9 42.83 -28.51 23.97
C LYS A 9 42.71 -26.98 23.94
N GLN A 10 43.85 -26.29 23.87
CA GLN A 10 43.85 -24.82 23.74
C GLN A 10 43.30 -24.35 22.38
N ILE A 11 43.71 -25.02 21.32
CA ILE A 11 43.19 -24.72 19.97
C ILE A 11 41.69 -24.99 19.89
N LEU A 12 41.22 -26.12 20.42
CA LEU A 12 39.80 -26.45 20.51
C LEU A 12 39.01 -25.40 21.31
N GLY A 13 39.57 -24.93 22.45
CA GLY A 13 38.96 -23.86 23.22
C GLY A 13 38.84 -22.55 22.46
N ILE A 14 39.86 -22.15 21.73
CA ILE A 14 39.85 -20.93 20.89
C ILE A 14 38.81 -21.08 19.78
N VAL A 15 38.78 -22.21 19.08
CA VAL A 15 37.80 -22.47 18.01
C VAL A 15 36.36 -22.41 18.55
N LEU A 16 36.12 -22.99 19.76
CA LEU A 16 34.81 -22.93 20.39
C LEU A 16 34.39 -21.50 20.70
N VAL A 17 35.29 -20.69 21.27
CA VAL A 17 35.03 -19.29 21.61
C VAL A 17 34.70 -18.49 20.33
N VAL A 18 35.47 -18.67 19.26
CA VAL A 18 35.24 -18.01 17.99
C VAL A 18 33.89 -18.45 17.38
N ALA A 19 33.55 -19.73 17.44
CA ALA A 19 32.29 -20.25 16.93
C ALA A 19 31.07 -19.68 17.72
N VAL A 20 31.17 -19.63 19.06
CA VAL A 20 30.12 -19.05 19.91
C VAL A 20 29.96 -17.56 19.65
N PHE A 21 31.06 -16.82 19.50
CA PHE A 21 31.04 -15.40 19.22
C PHE A 21 30.48 -15.12 17.80
N GLY A 22 30.85 -15.95 16.82
CA GLY A 22 30.30 -15.89 15.46
C GLY A 22 28.80 -16.17 15.43
N ALA A 23 28.34 -17.21 16.13
CA ALA A 23 26.91 -17.54 16.25
C ALA A 23 26.12 -16.43 16.93
N PHE A 24 26.68 -15.83 18.01
CA PHE A 24 26.04 -14.71 18.71
C PHE A 24 25.91 -13.48 17.79
N ASN A 25 26.98 -13.11 17.07
CA ASN A 25 26.91 -11.98 16.13
C ASN A 25 25.97 -12.24 14.97
N LEU A 26 25.91 -13.46 14.44
CA LEU A 26 24.98 -13.84 13.40
C LEU A 26 23.52 -13.79 13.91
N SER A 27 23.27 -14.29 15.10
CA SER A 27 21.94 -14.22 15.73
C SER A 27 21.52 -12.78 16.01
N MET A 28 22.46 -11.94 16.50
CA MET A 28 22.20 -10.52 16.70
C MET A 28 21.93 -9.80 15.37
N TYR A 29 22.70 -10.10 14.33
CA TYR A 29 22.48 -9.57 12.98
C TYR A 29 21.11 -9.98 12.44
N MET A 30 20.73 -11.25 12.56
CA MET A 30 19.41 -11.73 12.13
C MET A 30 18.28 -11.09 12.95
N LEU A 31 18.45 -10.90 14.25
CA LEU A 31 17.48 -10.21 15.11
C LEU A 31 17.33 -8.73 14.74
N LEU A 32 18.42 -8.04 14.48
CA LEU A 32 18.40 -6.63 14.09
C LEU A 32 17.86 -6.43 12.68
N THR A 33 18.30 -7.24 11.71
CA THR A 33 17.81 -7.17 10.33
C THR A 33 16.37 -7.66 10.23
N GLY A 34 15.99 -8.71 10.95
CA GLY A 34 14.61 -9.18 11.03
C GLY A 34 13.68 -8.15 11.68
N ARG A 35 14.11 -7.46 12.76
CA ARG A 35 13.34 -6.35 13.33
C ARG A 35 13.24 -5.15 12.39
N LEU A 36 14.30 -4.81 11.69
CA LEU A 36 14.28 -3.73 10.70
C LEU A 36 13.44 -4.12 9.48
N SER A 37 13.52 -5.35 9.00
CA SER A 37 12.71 -5.87 7.91
C SER A 37 11.22 -5.97 8.27
N ASN A 38 10.90 -6.46 9.48
CA ASN A 38 9.51 -6.57 9.93
C ASN A 38 8.85 -5.22 10.24
N ASN A 39 9.63 -4.17 10.51
CA ASN A 39 9.09 -2.83 10.70
C ASN A 39 8.81 -2.10 9.37
N PHE A 40 9.29 -2.62 8.25
CA PHE A 40 9.12 -2.08 6.91
C PHE A 40 8.60 -3.11 5.91
N SER A 41 8.08 -4.24 6.36
CA SER A 41 7.40 -5.14 5.44
C SER A 41 6.13 -4.44 4.95
N ASP A 42 5.96 -4.45 3.65
CA ASP A 42 4.80 -3.91 2.92
C ASP A 42 3.45 -4.43 3.47
N THR A 43 3.47 -5.60 4.11
CA THR A 43 2.34 -6.22 4.80
C THR A 43 1.81 -5.44 6.00
N SER A 44 2.65 -4.69 6.74
CA SER A 44 2.17 -3.86 7.87
C SER A 44 1.52 -2.56 7.40
N GLN A 45 1.85 -2.08 6.21
CA GLN A 45 1.23 -0.90 5.59
C GLN A 45 -0.05 -1.25 4.83
N SER A 46 -0.28 -2.50 4.55
CA SER A 46 -1.47 -3.01 3.88
C SER A 46 -2.57 -3.45 4.85
N LYS A 47 -2.56 -3.05 6.09
CA LYS A 47 -3.77 -3.04 6.92
C LYS A 47 -4.74 -2.05 6.32
N GLN A 48 -5.22 -2.48 5.19
CA GLN A 48 -6.21 -1.82 4.40
C GLN A 48 -7.52 -1.91 5.15
N ILE A 49 -8.45 -1.18 4.69
CA ILE A 49 -9.80 -1.10 5.24
C ILE A 49 -10.36 -2.50 5.57
N ASN A 50 -11.00 -2.62 6.70
CA ASN A 50 -11.84 -3.79 6.97
C ASN A 50 -13.12 -3.66 6.16
N VAL A 51 -13.13 -4.27 4.98
CA VAL A 51 -14.28 -4.22 4.05
C VAL A 51 -15.57 -4.71 4.72
N GLY A 52 -15.48 -5.68 5.64
CA GLY A 52 -16.63 -6.19 6.38
C GLY A 52 -17.39 -5.14 7.20
N MET A 53 -16.77 -3.99 7.52
CA MET A 53 -17.41 -2.87 8.18
C MET A 53 -18.27 -2.02 7.23
N TYR A 54 -18.11 -2.17 5.94
CA TYR A 54 -18.73 -1.35 4.90
C TYR A 54 -19.54 -2.20 3.91
N LEU A 55 -20.12 -3.30 4.37
CA LEU A 55 -20.95 -4.14 3.50
C LEU A 55 -22.30 -3.47 3.27
N PRO A 56 -22.73 -3.32 2.01
CA PRO A 56 -24.06 -2.84 1.67
C PRO A 56 -25.16 -3.74 2.24
N HIS A 57 -26.28 -3.12 2.62
CA HIS A 57 -27.48 -3.78 3.13
C HIS A 57 -27.33 -4.52 4.46
N GLU A 58 -26.16 -4.43 5.10
CA GLU A 58 -25.94 -5.06 6.41
C GLU A 58 -26.37 -4.11 7.55
N PRO A 59 -27.09 -4.61 8.58
CA PRO A 59 -27.60 -3.77 9.68
C PRO A 59 -26.53 -3.05 10.49
N ASN A 60 -25.33 -3.64 10.59
CA ASN A 60 -24.21 -3.14 11.36
C ASN A 60 -23.12 -2.48 10.48
N SER A 61 -23.46 -2.13 9.25
CA SER A 61 -22.53 -1.44 8.35
C SER A 61 -22.28 0.00 8.80
N ASP A 62 -21.02 0.42 8.74
CA ASP A 62 -20.61 1.82 9.02
C ASP A 62 -20.88 2.77 7.84
N LEU A 63 -21.65 2.33 6.85
CA LEU A 63 -21.98 3.14 5.68
C LEU A 63 -22.89 4.32 6.03
N PRO A 64 -22.63 5.51 5.45
CA PRO A 64 -23.54 6.63 5.57
C PRO A 64 -24.85 6.33 4.82
N ARG A 65 -25.96 6.56 5.48
CA ARG A 65 -27.27 6.47 4.82
C ARG A 65 -27.50 7.70 3.95
N ILE A 66 -27.64 7.46 2.66
CA ILE A 66 -27.89 8.48 1.65
C ILE A 66 -29.32 8.29 1.12
N ASN A 67 -30.06 9.38 0.99
CA ASN A 67 -31.40 9.29 0.40
C ASN A 67 -31.28 9.48 -1.12
N SER A 68 -31.21 8.38 -1.88
CA SER A 68 -31.15 8.41 -3.34
C SER A 68 -32.52 8.08 -3.94
N SER A 69 -32.99 8.89 -4.87
CA SER A 69 -34.16 8.58 -5.70
C SER A 69 -33.82 7.60 -6.82
N LEU A 70 -32.54 7.45 -7.18
CA LEU A 70 -32.10 6.48 -8.15
C LEU A 70 -32.12 5.09 -7.54
N LYS A 71 -32.82 4.15 -8.18
CA LYS A 71 -32.83 2.73 -7.84
C LYS A 71 -32.62 1.92 -9.11
N LEU A 72 -31.65 1.05 -9.08
CA LEU A 72 -31.39 0.08 -10.14
C LEU A 72 -32.01 -1.26 -9.72
N THR A 73 -32.60 -1.96 -10.67
CA THR A 73 -33.25 -3.26 -10.40
C THR A 73 -32.69 -4.38 -11.30
N GLU A 74 -32.06 -4.04 -12.40
CA GLU A 74 -31.50 -4.96 -13.37
C GLU A 74 -30.29 -4.34 -14.07
N ASN A 75 -29.47 -5.14 -14.71
CA ASN A 75 -28.26 -4.72 -15.42
C ASN A 75 -27.36 -3.87 -14.51
N LEU A 76 -27.10 -4.38 -13.31
CA LEU A 76 -26.33 -3.68 -12.28
C LEU A 76 -24.87 -3.55 -12.72
N PRO A 77 -24.32 -2.33 -12.88
CA PRO A 77 -22.89 -2.17 -13.08
C PRO A 77 -22.07 -2.77 -11.93
N VAL A 78 -20.98 -3.44 -12.26
CA VAL A 78 -20.02 -3.94 -11.25
C VAL A 78 -19.11 -2.79 -10.81
N LEU A 79 -19.17 -2.46 -9.53
CA LEU A 79 -18.36 -1.42 -8.90
C LEU A 79 -17.14 -2.03 -8.21
N ASP A 80 -15.99 -1.42 -8.40
CA ASP A 80 -14.72 -1.81 -7.79
C ASP A 80 -13.92 -0.56 -7.41
N GLY A 81 -12.89 -0.70 -6.61
CA GLY A 81 -12.08 0.47 -6.27
C GLY A 81 -10.92 0.24 -5.31
N ALA A 82 -10.22 1.33 -5.07
CA ALA A 82 -9.15 1.40 -4.09
C ALA A 82 -9.70 1.31 -2.65
N ALA A 83 -8.88 0.81 -1.73
CA ALA A 83 -9.22 0.65 -0.32
C ALA A 83 -9.81 1.91 0.31
N ALA A 84 -9.23 3.07 0.07
CA ALA A 84 -9.69 4.34 0.61
C ALA A 84 -11.11 4.74 0.14
N LEU A 85 -11.54 4.21 -1.00
CA LEU A 85 -12.82 4.56 -1.62
C LEU A 85 -13.92 3.50 -1.42
N VAL A 86 -13.61 2.39 -0.73
CA VAL A 86 -14.60 1.36 -0.39
C VAL A 86 -15.86 1.97 0.26
N PRO A 87 -15.78 2.86 1.28
CA PRO A 87 -16.98 3.43 1.88
C PRO A 87 -17.83 4.24 0.88
N VAL A 88 -17.19 4.84 -0.13
CA VAL A 88 -17.88 5.67 -1.14
C VAL A 88 -18.71 4.81 -2.07
N TYR A 89 -18.10 3.85 -2.76
CA TYR A 89 -18.85 3.04 -3.72
C TYR A 89 -19.75 1.99 -3.04
N ALA A 90 -19.39 1.51 -1.85
CA ALA A 90 -20.27 0.67 -1.05
C ALA A 90 -21.55 1.43 -0.62
N ALA A 91 -21.44 2.72 -0.25
CA ALA A 91 -22.60 3.54 0.04
C ALA A 91 -23.48 3.77 -1.20
N ILE A 92 -22.91 3.84 -2.40
CA ILE A 92 -23.68 3.89 -3.66
C ILE A 92 -24.47 2.59 -3.82
N VAL A 93 -23.82 1.43 -3.65
CA VAL A 93 -24.47 0.13 -3.73
C VAL A 93 -25.61 0.01 -2.71
N ASP A 94 -25.34 0.35 -1.44
CA ASP A 94 -26.32 0.31 -0.36
C ASP A 94 -27.60 1.11 -0.66
N ASN A 95 -27.44 2.24 -1.33
CA ASN A 95 -28.54 3.16 -1.57
C ASN A 95 -29.18 3.07 -2.96
N VAL A 96 -28.53 2.45 -3.93
CA VAL A 96 -28.97 2.44 -5.33
C VAL A 96 -29.33 1.04 -5.81
N TYR A 97 -28.67 0.01 -5.31
CA TYR A 97 -28.81 -1.37 -5.77
C TYR A 97 -29.82 -2.13 -4.91
N PRO A 98 -30.42 -3.20 -5.42
CA PRO A 98 -31.33 -4.04 -4.62
C PRO A 98 -30.55 -4.87 -3.59
N GLU A 99 -31.22 -5.23 -2.50
CA GLU A 99 -30.74 -6.24 -1.56
C GLU A 99 -30.41 -7.54 -2.29
N GLY A 100 -29.32 -8.23 -1.89
CA GLY A 100 -28.87 -9.46 -2.51
C GLY A 100 -28.01 -9.26 -3.78
N SER A 101 -27.75 -8.01 -4.20
CA SER A 101 -26.83 -7.72 -5.31
C SER A 101 -25.35 -7.91 -4.94
N VAL A 102 -25.04 -8.04 -3.66
CA VAL A 102 -23.68 -8.21 -3.14
C VAL A 102 -23.59 -9.51 -2.35
N THR A 103 -22.63 -10.35 -2.69
CA THR A 103 -22.29 -11.55 -1.95
C THR A 103 -20.87 -11.43 -1.43
N PHE A 104 -20.73 -11.29 -0.12
CA PHE A 104 -19.45 -11.22 0.56
C PHE A 104 -19.09 -12.61 1.10
N GLU A 105 -18.00 -13.18 0.63
CA GLU A 105 -17.56 -14.51 1.00
C GLU A 105 -16.71 -14.53 2.28
N GLY A 106 -16.43 -13.35 2.82
CA GLY A 106 -15.56 -13.22 3.96
C GLY A 106 -14.09 -13.32 3.55
N GLY A 107 -13.26 -13.25 4.52
CA GLY A 107 -11.82 -13.38 4.33
C GLY A 107 -11.08 -12.45 5.28
N VAL A 108 -10.08 -13.00 5.93
CA VAL A 108 -9.05 -12.21 6.58
C VAL A 108 -8.00 -11.98 5.50
N PHE A 109 -7.52 -10.73 5.37
CA PHE A 109 -6.33 -10.47 4.59
C PHE A 109 -5.21 -11.38 5.10
N SER A 110 -4.95 -12.47 4.37
CA SER A 110 -3.74 -13.26 4.53
C SER A 110 -2.73 -12.79 3.50
N ASP A 111 -1.45 -13.04 3.72
CA ASP A 111 -0.39 -12.72 2.76
C ASP A 111 -0.65 -13.37 1.39
N ASP A 112 -1.33 -14.52 1.38
CA ASP A 112 -1.73 -15.23 0.17
C ASP A 112 -2.98 -14.64 -0.51
N ASN A 113 -3.79 -13.86 0.22
CA ASN A 113 -5.01 -13.22 -0.25
C ASN A 113 -4.93 -11.68 -0.14
N TYR A 114 -3.78 -11.13 -0.37
CA TYR A 114 -3.44 -9.71 -0.28
C TYR A 114 -4.37 -8.82 -1.12
N TYR A 115 -4.93 -9.34 -2.17
CA TYR A 115 -5.85 -8.67 -3.08
C TYR A 115 -7.30 -9.15 -2.95
N GLY A 116 -7.61 -9.77 -1.82
CA GLY A 116 -8.91 -10.13 -1.31
C GLY A 116 -10.01 -10.28 -2.34
N GLU A 117 -10.14 -11.46 -2.90
CA GLU A 117 -11.39 -11.88 -3.52
C GLU A 117 -12.39 -12.13 -2.38
N ASN A 118 -12.84 -11.05 -1.75
CA ASN A 118 -13.78 -11.13 -0.63
C ASN A 118 -15.23 -11.20 -1.09
N PHE A 119 -15.46 -11.00 -2.39
CA PHE A 119 -16.77 -11.00 -2.99
C PHE A 119 -16.89 -12.11 -4.03
N ALA A 120 -18.07 -12.70 -4.13
CA ALA A 120 -18.36 -13.66 -5.19
C ALA A 120 -18.14 -13.02 -6.58
N PRO A 121 -17.76 -13.81 -7.60
CA PRO A 121 -17.47 -13.28 -8.93
C PRO A 121 -18.63 -12.53 -9.60
N ASP A 122 -19.87 -12.89 -9.25
CA ASP A 122 -21.11 -12.29 -9.76
C ASP A 122 -21.64 -11.15 -8.88
N SER A 123 -20.94 -10.81 -7.80
CA SER A 123 -21.31 -9.71 -6.93
C SER A 123 -21.17 -8.36 -7.67
N ALA A 124 -22.18 -7.50 -7.52
CA ALA A 124 -22.17 -6.16 -8.10
C ALA A 124 -21.17 -5.19 -7.43
N MET A 125 -20.59 -5.61 -6.33
CA MET A 125 -19.48 -4.92 -5.67
C MET A 125 -18.27 -5.83 -5.59
N GLN A 126 -17.11 -5.29 -5.98
CA GLN A 126 -15.83 -5.97 -5.92
C GLN A 126 -14.84 -5.11 -5.12
N TYR A 127 -13.76 -5.73 -4.68
CA TYR A 127 -12.63 -5.03 -4.07
C TYR A 127 -11.32 -5.65 -4.54
N LYS A 128 -10.79 -5.14 -5.63
CA LYS A 128 -9.52 -5.60 -6.23
C LYS A 128 -8.37 -4.63 -6.01
N ASN A 129 -8.64 -3.50 -5.32
CA ASN A 129 -7.69 -2.41 -5.14
C ASN A 129 -7.21 -1.77 -6.46
N THR A 130 -6.28 -0.79 -6.40
CA THR A 130 -5.94 0.04 -7.57
C THR A 130 -5.39 -0.75 -8.74
N VAL A 131 -4.36 -1.58 -8.53
CA VAL A 131 -3.65 -2.27 -9.62
C VAL A 131 -4.57 -3.25 -10.37
N ARG A 132 -5.18 -4.18 -9.63
CA ARG A 132 -6.10 -5.15 -10.22
C ARG A 132 -7.42 -4.55 -10.65
N GLY A 133 -7.88 -3.49 -10.00
CA GLY A 133 -9.05 -2.74 -10.41
C GLY A 133 -8.86 -2.12 -11.80
N TYR A 134 -7.70 -1.52 -12.08
CA TYR A 134 -7.39 -1.04 -13.44
C TYR A 134 -7.30 -2.17 -14.47
N GLN A 135 -6.77 -3.32 -14.11
CA GLN A 135 -6.80 -4.49 -14.99
C GLN A 135 -8.24 -4.94 -15.23
N ALA A 136 -9.05 -5.04 -14.19
CA ALA A 136 -10.43 -5.50 -14.26
C ALA A 136 -11.32 -4.60 -15.13
N ILE A 137 -11.19 -3.27 -15.03
CA ILE A 137 -11.97 -2.37 -15.88
C ILE A 137 -11.51 -2.41 -17.34
N VAL A 138 -10.21 -2.58 -17.60
CA VAL A 138 -9.70 -2.73 -18.97
C VAL A 138 -10.09 -4.08 -19.57
N ASP A 139 -10.11 -5.15 -18.76
CA ASP A 139 -10.51 -6.48 -19.17
C ASP A 139 -12.04 -6.69 -19.21
N GLY A 140 -12.82 -5.66 -18.83
CA GLY A 140 -14.29 -5.67 -18.90
C GLY A 140 -14.97 -6.52 -17.83
N THR A 141 -14.30 -6.79 -16.70
CA THR A 141 -14.88 -7.49 -15.53
C THR A 141 -15.33 -6.53 -14.41
N THR A 142 -15.14 -5.26 -14.60
CA THR A 142 -15.59 -4.14 -13.76
C THR A 142 -16.11 -3.06 -14.69
N ASP A 143 -17.23 -2.43 -14.35
CA ASP A 143 -17.85 -1.38 -15.17
C ASP A 143 -17.47 0.02 -14.69
N ILE A 144 -17.33 0.19 -13.37
CA ILE A 144 -16.97 1.48 -12.76
C ILE A 144 -15.90 1.26 -11.69
N LEU A 145 -14.75 1.94 -11.87
CA LEU A 145 -13.63 1.85 -10.92
C LEU A 145 -13.47 3.15 -10.14
N PHE A 146 -13.54 3.08 -8.82
CA PHE A 146 -13.29 4.19 -7.90
C PHE A 146 -11.83 4.18 -7.43
N CYS A 147 -11.01 5.07 -7.96
CA CYS A 147 -9.58 5.12 -7.66
C CYS A 147 -8.95 6.47 -7.95
N ALA A 148 -7.69 6.63 -7.59
CA ALA A 148 -6.87 7.75 -8.05
C ALA A 148 -6.62 7.67 -9.57
N ALA A 149 -6.11 8.74 -10.14
CA ALA A 149 -5.74 8.78 -11.57
C ALA A 149 -4.74 7.64 -11.91
N PRO A 150 -4.84 7.09 -13.14
CA PRO A 150 -4.00 5.97 -13.56
C PRO A 150 -2.52 6.36 -13.70
N SER A 151 -1.65 5.39 -13.41
CA SER A 151 -0.24 5.49 -13.73
C SER A 151 0.01 5.41 -15.25
N ALA A 152 1.26 5.67 -15.67
CA ALA A 152 1.66 5.53 -17.06
C ALA A 152 1.48 4.09 -17.58
N GLU A 153 1.81 3.09 -16.75
CA GLU A 153 1.68 1.67 -17.08
C GLU A 153 0.21 1.27 -17.25
N GLN A 154 -0.68 1.77 -16.39
CA GLN A 154 -2.12 1.50 -16.47
C GLN A 154 -2.74 2.12 -17.74
N LYS A 155 -2.30 3.33 -18.10
CA LYS A 155 -2.70 3.96 -19.37
C LYS A 155 -2.19 3.17 -20.58
N ALA A 156 -0.92 2.73 -20.56
CA ALA A 156 -0.33 1.93 -21.61
C ALA A 156 -1.07 0.59 -21.78
N TYR A 157 -1.45 -0.06 -20.67
CA TYR A 157 -2.23 -1.29 -20.70
C TYR A 157 -3.62 -1.09 -21.36
N ALA A 158 -4.33 -0.03 -21.00
CA ALA A 158 -5.61 0.29 -21.65
C ALA A 158 -5.44 0.55 -23.15
N GLN A 159 -4.38 1.29 -23.53
CA GLN A 159 -4.06 1.56 -24.93
C GLN A 159 -3.71 0.29 -25.71
N GLU A 160 -2.91 -0.63 -25.14
CA GLU A 160 -2.58 -1.93 -25.74
C GLU A 160 -3.83 -2.77 -26.02
N LYS A 161 -4.80 -2.73 -25.09
CA LYS A 161 -6.08 -3.42 -25.21
C LYS A 161 -7.10 -2.69 -26.10
N GLY A 162 -6.79 -1.48 -26.56
CA GLY A 162 -7.71 -0.67 -27.37
C GLY A 162 -8.91 -0.15 -26.57
N VAL A 163 -8.79 -0.05 -25.24
CA VAL A 163 -9.85 0.43 -24.35
C VAL A 163 -9.66 1.92 -24.07
N GLU A 164 -10.69 2.70 -24.31
CA GLU A 164 -10.76 4.11 -23.92
C GLU A 164 -11.44 4.22 -22.55
N LEU A 165 -10.69 4.71 -21.56
CA LEU A 165 -11.21 4.94 -20.22
C LEU A 165 -11.78 6.35 -20.08
N VAL A 166 -13.02 6.44 -19.59
CA VAL A 166 -13.68 7.72 -19.29
C VAL A 166 -13.46 8.07 -17.83
N TYR A 167 -12.94 9.27 -17.55
CA TYR A 167 -12.63 9.75 -16.20
C TYR A 167 -13.66 10.76 -15.73
N VAL A 168 -14.32 10.47 -14.62
CA VAL A 168 -15.29 11.36 -14.00
C VAL A 168 -14.80 11.72 -12.59
N PRO A 169 -14.42 13.00 -12.34
CA PRO A 169 -14.01 13.43 -11.00
C PRO A 169 -15.20 13.37 -10.05
N VAL A 170 -15.06 12.63 -8.94
CA VAL A 170 -16.10 12.49 -7.90
C VAL A 170 -15.76 13.22 -6.61
N GLY A 171 -14.51 13.61 -6.41
CA GLY A 171 -14.05 14.27 -5.19
C GLY A 171 -12.58 14.67 -5.25
N LEU A 172 -12.10 15.25 -4.16
CA LEU A 172 -10.71 15.62 -3.97
C LEU A 172 -10.14 14.78 -2.82
N GLU A 173 -8.93 14.30 -3.01
CA GLU A 173 -8.15 13.59 -1.98
C GLU A 173 -6.96 14.44 -1.55
N ALA A 174 -6.67 14.46 -0.25
CA ALA A 174 -5.48 15.12 0.27
C ALA A 174 -4.29 14.16 0.22
N PHE A 175 -3.26 14.52 -0.54
CA PHE A 175 -1.98 13.84 -0.49
C PHE A 175 -1.10 14.54 0.55
N VAL A 176 -0.78 13.82 1.64
CA VAL A 176 -0.07 14.39 2.78
C VAL A 176 1.27 13.72 3.02
N PHE A 177 2.22 14.50 3.51
CA PHE A 177 3.51 14.04 3.98
C PHE A 177 3.55 14.14 5.50
N PHE A 178 4.14 13.16 6.15
CA PHE A 178 4.32 13.17 7.59
C PHE A 178 5.74 12.73 7.96
N VAL A 179 6.19 13.21 9.10
CA VAL A 179 7.48 12.88 9.68
C VAL A 179 7.28 12.31 11.09
N ASN A 180 8.34 11.75 11.68
CA ASN A 180 8.29 11.31 13.06
C ASN A 180 7.97 12.49 14.00
N GLU A 181 7.17 12.27 15.04
CA GLU A 181 6.74 13.29 16.02
C GLU A 181 7.90 14.01 16.71
N ASN A 182 9.06 13.37 16.81
CA ASN A 182 10.28 13.96 17.37
C ASN A 182 11.08 14.79 16.35
N ASN A 183 10.58 14.97 15.12
CA ASN A 183 11.21 15.85 14.14
C ASN A 183 10.69 17.27 14.38
N PRO A 184 11.56 18.23 14.71
CA PRO A 184 11.13 19.60 15.02
C PRO A 184 10.74 20.44 13.80
N ILE A 185 10.82 19.89 12.59
CA ILE A 185 10.41 20.57 11.36
C ILE A 185 8.89 20.61 11.32
N GLU A 186 8.32 21.80 11.39
CA GLU A 186 6.88 22.02 11.38
C GLU A 186 6.30 22.19 9.97
N SER A 187 7.11 22.64 9.01
CA SER A 187 6.67 22.85 7.63
C SER A 187 7.81 22.71 6.63
N LEU A 188 7.48 22.29 5.42
CA LEU A 188 8.37 22.26 4.27
C LEU A 188 7.62 22.84 3.07
N THR A 189 8.35 23.50 2.18
CA THR A 189 7.79 23.88 0.88
C THR A 189 7.66 22.66 -0.02
N THR A 190 6.82 22.77 -1.04
CA THR A 190 6.68 21.75 -2.09
C THR A 190 8.03 21.39 -2.73
N ASP A 191 8.84 22.43 -3.03
CA ASP A 191 10.15 22.22 -3.66
C ASP A 191 11.14 21.55 -2.73
N GLN A 192 11.09 21.85 -1.42
CA GLN A 192 11.91 21.13 -0.43
C GLN A 192 11.52 19.64 -0.33
N ILE A 193 10.24 19.33 -0.35
CA ILE A 193 9.78 17.95 -0.34
C ILE A 193 10.23 17.24 -1.62
N ARG A 194 10.05 17.86 -2.78
CA ARG A 194 10.54 17.32 -4.05
C ARG A 194 12.04 17.09 -4.04
N GLY A 195 12.81 18.08 -3.55
CA GLY A 195 14.26 17.97 -3.40
C GLY A 195 14.72 16.84 -2.47
N ILE A 196 13.97 16.55 -1.39
CA ILE A 196 14.20 15.37 -0.55
C ILE A 196 14.09 14.10 -1.37
N TYR A 197 13.02 13.93 -2.13
CA TYR A 197 12.79 12.72 -2.91
C TYR A 197 13.66 12.62 -4.16
N ALA A 198 14.10 13.74 -4.71
CA ALA A 198 15.10 13.80 -5.79
C ALA A 198 16.55 13.60 -5.29
N GLY A 199 16.76 13.51 -3.95
CA GLY A 199 18.08 13.31 -3.36
C GLY A 199 18.94 14.58 -3.21
N GLU A 200 18.39 15.77 -3.44
CA GLU A 200 19.07 17.04 -3.24
C GLU A 200 19.33 17.34 -1.75
N TYR A 201 18.37 16.94 -0.90
CA TYR A 201 18.50 17.04 0.54
C TYR A 201 18.59 15.64 1.17
N SER A 202 19.71 15.35 1.80
CA SER A 202 19.98 14.07 2.46
C SER A 202 20.04 14.17 3.99
N ASN A 203 20.04 15.36 4.54
CA ASN A 203 20.13 15.62 5.98
C ASN A 203 19.17 16.73 6.41
N TRP A 204 18.45 16.52 7.49
CA TRP A 204 17.49 17.48 8.01
C TRP A 204 18.12 18.84 8.36
N SER A 205 19.43 18.88 8.69
CA SER A 205 20.13 20.14 8.94
C SER A 205 20.17 21.07 7.73
N GLN A 206 20.04 20.57 6.51
CA GLN A 206 19.96 21.38 5.29
C GLN A 206 18.62 22.13 5.18
N LEU A 207 17.63 21.68 5.94
CA LEU A 207 16.27 22.22 5.96
C LEU A 207 15.91 22.88 7.30
N GLY A 208 16.94 23.20 8.11
CA GLY A 208 16.75 23.85 9.41
C GLY A 208 16.44 22.89 10.58
N GLY A 209 16.51 21.61 10.35
CA GLY A 209 16.31 20.56 11.36
C GLY A 209 17.60 20.07 12.02
N PRO A 210 17.52 18.99 12.81
CA PRO A 210 18.67 18.40 13.47
C PRO A 210 19.63 17.72 12.47
N ASN A 211 20.89 17.55 12.88
CA ASN A 211 21.86 16.79 12.07
C ASN A 211 21.53 15.30 12.09
N ARG A 212 20.59 14.89 11.24
CA ARG A 212 20.12 13.51 11.04
C ARG A 212 19.85 13.26 9.57
N VAL A 213 20.17 12.06 9.12
CA VAL A 213 19.91 11.62 7.74
C VAL A 213 18.41 11.58 7.46
N ILE A 214 18.03 12.04 6.28
CA ILE A 214 16.66 11.91 5.76
C ILE A 214 16.53 10.54 5.08
N ASN A 215 15.52 9.78 5.45
CA ASN A 215 15.16 8.52 4.80
C ASN A 215 13.78 8.67 4.14
N PRO A 216 13.69 9.09 2.89
CA PRO A 216 12.42 9.22 2.19
C PRO A 216 11.83 7.84 1.94
N VAL A 217 10.53 7.69 2.21
CA VAL A 217 9.80 6.43 2.02
C VAL A 217 8.97 6.52 0.75
N THR A 218 9.11 5.53 -0.12
CA THR A 218 8.34 5.37 -1.36
C THR A 218 7.61 4.04 -1.34
N ARG A 219 6.59 3.88 -2.18
CA ARG A 219 5.86 2.63 -2.37
C ARG A 219 6.17 2.02 -3.74
N LEU A 220 5.65 0.83 -3.97
CA LEU A 220 5.76 0.15 -5.27
C LEU A 220 4.97 0.91 -6.34
N SER A 221 5.47 0.87 -7.58
CA SER A 221 4.77 1.43 -8.75
C SER A 221 3.37 0.83 -8.92
N GLY A 222 2.43 1.63 -9.43
CA GLY A 222 1.06 1.22 -9.68
C GLY A 222 0.12 1.28 -8.47
N ILE A 223 0.63 1.44 -7.25
CA ILE A 223 -0.19 1.68 -6.06
C ILE A 223 -0.66 3.14 -6.06
N GLY A 224 -1.92 3.40 -5.72
CA GLY A 224 -2.54 4.73 -5.80
C GLY A 224 -1.74 5.85 -5.14
N SER A 225 -1.19 5.62 -3.94
CA SER A 225 -0.33 6.61 -3.26
C SER A 225 1.02 6.83 -3.95
N GLN A 226 1.56 5.83 -4.66
CA GLN A 226 2.77 6.04 -5.47
C GLN A 226 2.45 6.82 -6.73
N SER A 227 1.32 6.54 -7.38
CA SER A 227 0.87 7.34 -8.53
C SER A 227 0.64 8.81 -8.16
N ALA A 228 0.10 9.09 -6.94
CA ALA A 228 0.00 10.45 -6.42
C ALA A 228 1.38 11.08 -6.17
N MET A 229 2.34 10.29 -5.67
CA MET A 229 3.71 10.74 -5.48
C MET A 229 4.39 11.06 -6.81
N ASP A 230 4.23 10.21 -7.81
CA ASP A 230 4.80 10.43 -9.15
C ASP A 230 4.21 11.71 -9.79
N ALA A 231 2.90 11.91 -9.66
CA ALA A 231 2.25 13.14 -10.09
C ALA A 231 2.74 14.38 -9.30
N PHE A 232 2.98 14.24 -8.00
CA PHE A 232 3.56 15.31 -7.18
C PHE A 232 4.99 15.66 -7.60
N MET A 233 5.81 14.67 -7.95
CA MET A 233 7.19 14.89 -8.41
C MET A 233 7.24 15.58 -9.78
N GLY A 234 6.26 15.37 -10.64
CA GLY A 234 6.23 15.90 -12.00
C GLY A 234 7.37 15.32 -12.84
N ASP A 235 8.22 16.17 -13.39
CA ASP A 235 9.37 15.76 -14.22
C ASP A 235 10.61 15.35 -13.42
N LEU A 236 10.57 15.45 -12.09
CA LEU A 236 11.69 15.06 -11.23
C LEU A 236 11.69 13.56 -10.97
N GLU A 237 12.83 12.93 -11.19
CA GLU A 237 13.02 11.52 -10.86
C GLU A 237 13.21 11.32 -9.34
N ILE A 238 12.61 10.28 -8.81
CA ILE A 238 12.85 9.86 -7.42
C ILE A 238 14.22 9.18 -7.36
N ALA A 239 15.09 9.69 -6.50
CA ALA A 239 16.43 9.14 -6.32
C ALA A 239 16.36 7.68 -5.85
N PRO A 240 17.23 6.79 -6.38
CA PRO A 240 17.33 5.42 -5.90
C PRO A 240 17.70 5.39 -4.42
N LYS A 241 17.14 4.45 -3.67
CA LYS A 241 17.51 4.23 -2.26
C LYS A 241 18.98 3.83 -2.19
N SER A 242 19.77 4.63 -1.49
CA SER A 242 21.18 4.33 -1.17
C SER A 242 21.30 3.24 -0.10
#